data_c1ed0c866eb9dcdcf37d3fc1055fa871
#
_entry.id   c1ed0c866eb9dcdcf37d3fc1055fa871
#
_cell.length_a   1.000
_cell.length_b   1.000
_cell.length_c   1.000
_cell.angle_alpha   90.00
_cell.angle_beta   90.00
_cell.angle_gamma   90.00
#
_symmetry.space_group_name_H-M   'P 1'
#
loop_
_entity.id
_entity.type
_entity.pdbx_description
1 polymer ?
#
loop_
_entity_poly.entity_id
_entity_poly.type
_entity_poly.pdbx_seq_one_letter_code
_entity_poly.pdbx_strand_id
1 'polypeptide(L)'
;MINTLSILIPTYNNVCVELVKSLQAQASLLYSSSDSLSSISHFEYEILVADDGSTDERIVEGNRIINTLPHCRYIERKENVGRAAIRNFLAREAKYTWLLFIDSNMNVISHQYLANYLKEKESDVVYGGYQIKRDAETRERLKYNLRYIFESAGTQNGNHLQRQANPYADFHTSNFIVKRSILLKHPFDERFSHYGYEDVLWGKNLKDNHIPILHVDNPLGYEHFIGNMSFLYKTEESLRTLYQFRNELQGYSKIIDYAHKLKRWHLYPPCQYLFPLLSLPIKARLTGNKPSIFMFNIYKLLYYIHLDR
;
A
#
# COMPACT_ATOMS: atom_id res chain seq x y z
N MET A 1 4.31 26.02 -0.31
CA MET A 1 3.30 25.32 0.49
C MET A 1 2.25 24.79 -0.46
N ILE A 2 1.78 23.55 -0.27
CA ILE A 2 0.69 22.98 -1.06
C ILE A 2 -0.61 23.64 -0.60
N ASN A 3 -1.37 24.23 -1.52
CA ASN A 3 -2.61 24.96 -1.22
C ASN A 3 -3.86 24.31 -1.82
N THR A 4 -3.72 23.25 -2.60
CA THR A 4 -4.85 22.48 -3.14
C THR A 4 -4.55 21.00 -3.07
N LEU A 5 -5.49 20.17 -2.56
CA LEU A 5 -5.26 18.76 -2.30
C LEU A 5 -6.49 17.90 -2.58
N SER A 6 -6.34 16.85 -3.39
CA SER A 6 -7.29 15.75 -3.49
C SER A 6 -6.80 14.56 -2.66
N ILE A 7 -7.53 14.18 -1.64
CA ILE A 7 -7.26 12.99 -0.81
C ILE A 7 -8.02 11.82 -1.44
N LEU A 8 -7.30 10.77 -1.83
CA LEU A 8 -7.79 9.69 -2.68
C LEU A 8 -7.68 8.35 -1.96
N ILE A 9 -8.81 7.70 -1.74
CA ILE A 9 -8.91 6.47 -0.96
C ILE A 9 -9.55 5.38 -1.82
N PRO A 10 -8.76 4.46 -2.40
CA PRO A 10 -9.30 3.26 -3.01
C PRO A 10 -9.80 2.30 -1.92
N THR A 11 -10.99 1.73 -2.08
CA THR A 11 -11.52 0.74 -1.14
C THR A 11 -12.12 -0.47 -1.86
N TYR A 12 -12.06 -1.62 -1.21
CA TYR A 12 -12.71 -2.87 -1.60
C TYR A 12 -13.00 -3.72 -0.37
N ASN A 13 -14.28 -4.01 -0.13
CA ASN A 13 -14.75 -4.76 1.03
C ASN A 13 -14.17 -4.24 2.37
N ASN A 14 -14.05 -2.92 2.52
CA ASN A 14 -13.54 -2.29 3.73
C ASN A 14 -14.31 -1.02 4.08
N VAL A 15 -14.72 -0.89 5.35
CA VAL A 15 -15.36 0.32 5.88
C VAL A 15 -14.26 1.33 6.19
N CYS A 16 -14.36 2.56 5.62
CA CYS A 16 -13.35 3.60 5.77
C CYS A 16 -13.92 4.95 6.29
N VAL A 17 -15.15 4.96 6.81
CA VAL A 17 -15.83 6.17 7.29
C VAL A 17 -15.01 6.91 8.36
N GLU A 18 -14.45 6.20 9.34
CA GLU A 18 -13.68 6.83 10.42
C GLU A 18 -12.35 7.41 9.93
N LEU A 19 -11.70 6.76 8.95
CA LEU A 19 -10.54 7.32 8.26
C LEU A 19 -10.91 8.64 7.57
N VAL A 20 -12.01 8.64 6.82
CA VAL A 20 -12.49 9.83 6.10
C VAL A 20 -12.85 10.95 7.06
N LYS A 21 -13.57 10.68 8.16
CA LYS A 21 -13.89 11.67 9.20
C LYS A 21 -12.63 12.29 9.83
N SER A 22 -11.63 11.46 10.12
CA SER A 22 -10.36 11.93 10.70
C SER A 22 -9.60 12.86 9.75
N LEU A 23 -9.57 12.52 8.47
CA LEU A 23 -8.95 13.34 7.43
C LEU A 23 -9.73 14.64 7.17
N GLN A 24 -11.05 14.53 7.09
CA GLN A 24 -11.96 15.66 6.88
C GLN A 24 -11.86 16.68 8.03
N ALA A 25 -11.78 16.20 9.28
CA ALA A 25 -11.60 17.08 10.43
C ALA A 25 -10.29 17.89 10.35
N GLN A 26 -9.15 17.26 10.00
CA GLN A 26 -7.89 17.97 9.80
C GLN A 26 -7.95 18.95 8.63
N ALA A 27 -8.52 18.51 7.51
CA ALA A 27 -8.62 19.35 6.31
C ALA A 27 -9.51 20.58 6.53
N SER A 28 -10.63 20.41 7.26
CA SER A 28 -11.53 21.52 7.61
C SER A 28 -10.87 22.56 8.53
N LEU A 29 -10.05 22.12 9.49
CA LEU A 29 -9.27 23.05 10.33
C LEU A 29 -8.28 23.88 9.50
N LEU A 30 -7.61 23.26 8.53
CA LEU A 30 -6.67 23.94 7.62
C LEU A 30 -7.40 24.90 6.67
N TYR A 31 -8.57 24.50 6.18
CA TYR A 31 -9.45 25.32 5.35
C TYR A 31 -9.90 26.58 6.11
N SER A 32 -10.41 26.42 7.33
CA SER A 32 -10.91 27.54 8.14
C SER A 32 -9.80 28.46 8.64
N SER A 33 -8.59 27.94 8.87
CA SER A 33 -7.45 28.74 9.32
C SER A 33 -6.90 29.67 8.24
N SER A 34 -7.17 29.39 6.97
CA SER A 34 -6.76 30.23 5.85
C SER A 34 -7.56 31.52 5.72
N ASP A 35 -8.72 31.63 6.35
CA ASP A 35 -9.58 32.82 6.35
C ASP A 35 -9.18 33.87 7.41
N SER A 36 -8.31 33.52 8.37
CA SER A 36 -7.92 34.39 9.48
C SER A 36 -6.48 34.94 9.31
N LEU A 37 -6.36 36.17 8.78
CA LEU A 37 -5.23 37.13 8.96
C LEU A 37 -3.79 36.69 8.70
N SER A 38 -3.49 35.60 8.04
CA SER A 38 -2.13 35.24 7.67
C SER A 38 -1.98 35.06 6.17
N SER A 39 -0.86 35.49 5.63
CA SER A 39 -0.40 35.44 4.23
C SER A 39 -0.34 34.04 3.59
N ILE A 40 -1.18 33.09 4.05
CA ILE A 40 -1.33 31.75 3.51
C ILE A 40 -2.41 31.80 2.45
N SER A 41 -2.05 31.53 1.21
CA SER A 41 -3.02 31.31 0.12
C SER A 41 -4.08 30.30 0.56
N HIS A 42 -5.34 30.61 0.31
CA HIS A 42 -6.53 29.82 0.60
C HIS A 42 -6.30 28.31 0.31
N PHE A 43 -6.44 27.45 1.33
CA PHE A 43 -6.31 25.99 1.16
C PHE A 43 -7.63 25.40 0.70
N GLU A 44 -7.62 24.67 -0.40
CA GLU A 44 -8.79 23.95 -0.90
C GLU A 44 -8.53 22.43 -0.91
N TYR A 45 -9.55 21.65 -0.61
CA TYR A 45 -9.44 20.20 -0.60
C TYR A 45 -10.73 19.49 -1.06
N GLU A 46 -10.55 18.22 -1.42
CA GLU A 46 -11.61 17.23 -1.56
C GLU A 46 -11.13 15.87 -1.03
N ILE A 47 -12.06 15.01 -0.66
CA ILE A 47 -11.81 13.60 -0.31
C ILE A 47 -12.64 12.72 -1.23
N LEU A 48 -11.97 11.93 -2.06
CA LEU A 48 -12.61 10.99 -2.97
C LEU A 48 -12.34 9.58 -2.50
N VAL A 49 -13.40 8.84 -2.22
CA VAL A 49 -13.34 7.41 -1.94
C VAL A 49 -13.92 6.68 -3.15
N ALA A 50 -13.17 5.79 -3.77
CA ALA A 50 -13.67 4.96 -4.85
C ALA A 50 -13.72 3.50 -4.41
N ASP A 51 -14.92 2.95 -4.42
CA ASP A 51 -15.18 1.53 -4.18
C ASP A 51 -14.96 0.74 -5.46
N ASP A 52 -14.03 -0.20 -5.40
CA ASP A 52 -13.65 -1.05 -6.54
C ASP A 52 -14.56 -2.28 -6.68
N GLY A 53 -15.87 -2.06 -6.63
CA GLY A 53 -16.86 -3.12 -6.81
C GLY A 53 -16.95 -4.07 -5.61
N SER A 54 -17.06 -3.54 -4.41
CA SER A 54 -17.25 -4.34 -3.19
C SER A 54 -18.45 -5.26 -3.30
N THR A 55 -18.30 -6.48 -2.79
CA THR A 55 -19.32 -7.55 -2.84
C THR A 55 -20.15 -7.66 -1.57
N ASP A 56 -19.71 -7.07 -0.43
CA ASP A 56 -20.50 -6.99 0.80
C ASP A 56 -21.31 -5.68 0.81
N GLU A 57 -22.61 -5.79 0.58
CA GLU A 57 -23.50 -4.64 0.49
C GLU A 57 -23.61 -3.84 1.78
N ARG A 58 -23.41 -4.46 2.95
CA ARG A 58 -23.38 -3.76 4.25
C ARG A 58 -22.21 -2.80 4.36
N ILE A 59 -21.08 -3.15 3.74
CA ILE A 59 -19.89 -2.29 3.68
C ILE A 59 -20.15 -1.12 2.75
N VAL A 60 -20.71 -1.38 1.56
CA VAL A 60 -21.05 -0.34 0.59
C VAL A 60 -22.03 0.65 1.20
N GLU A 61 -23.12 0.16 1.80
CA GLU A 61 -24.13 0.99 2.46
C GLU A 61 -23.53 1.79 3.62
N GLY A 62 -22.69 1.17 4.45
CA GLY A 62 -21.98 1.84 5.53
C GLY A 62 -21.09 2.99 5.04
N ASN A 63 -20.43 2.82 3.89
CA ASN A 63 -19.57 3.85 3.32
C ASN A 63 -20.37 4.99 2.62
N ARG A 64 -21.61 4.78 2.21
CA ARG A 64 -22.46 5.84 1.58
C ARG A 64 -22.64 7.08 2.46
N ILE A 65 -22.51 6.95 3.78
CA ILE A 65 -22.53 8.08 4.72
C ILE A 65 -21.43 9.11 4.42
N ILE A 66 -20.35 8.73 3.75
CA ILE A 66 -19.27 9.62 3.33
C ILE A 66 -19.81 10.76 2.44
N ASN A 67 -20.84 10.50 1.65
CA ASN A 67 -21.49 11.54 0.80
C ASN A 67 -22.21 12.64 1.60
N THR A 68 -22.43 12.46 2.90
CA THR A 68 -23.01 13.48 3.77
C THR A 68 -21.96 14.41 4.38
N LEU A 69 -20.66 14.07 4.26
CA LEU A 69 -19.57 14.85 4.80
C LEU A 69 -19.16 15.97 3.82
N PRO A 70 -18.89 17.20 4.30
CA PRO A 70 -18.45 18.29 3.44
C PRO A 70 -17.16 17.95 2.68
N HIS A 71 -17.13 18.30 1.38
CA HIS A 71 -15.99 18.07 0.49
C HIS A 71 -15.63 16.59 0.28
N CYS A 72 -16.50 15.64 0.64
CA CYS A 72 -16.30 14.22 0.49
C CYS A 72 -17.24 13.62 -0.56
N ARG A 73 -16.74 12.66 -1.33
CA ARG A 73 -17.52 11.93 -2.33
C ARG A 73 -17.14 10.44 -2.29
N TYR A 74 -18.14 9.57 -2.16
CA TYR A 74 -18.02 8.12 -2.31
C TYR A 74 -18.54 7.71 -3.68
N ILE A 75 -17.71 7.01 -4.45
CA ILE A 75 -17.97 6.61 -5.83
C ILE A 75 -18.04 5.09 -5.88
N GLU A 76 -19.21 4.54 -6.16
CA GLU A 76 -19.44 3.11 -6.29
C GLU A 76 -19.17 2.66 -7.73
N ARG A 77 -18.28 1.68 -7.88
CA ARG A 77 -18.05 1.03 -9.17
C ARG A 77 -18.73 -0.34 -9.19
N LYS A 78 -19.13 -0.78 -10.37
CA LYS A 78 -19.85 -2.07 -10.54
C LYS A 78 -18.92 -3.29 -10.48
N GLU A 79 -17.66 -3.11 -10.88
CA GLU A 79 -16.71 -4.20 -11.07
C GLU A 79 -15.38 -3.89 -10.39
N ASN A 80 -14.74 -4.94 -9.86
CA ASN A 80 -13.39 -4.85 -9.35
C ASN A 80 -12.41 -4.84 -10.53
N VAL A 81 -11.67 -3.76 -10.67
CA VAL A 81 -10.68 -3.56 -11.76
C VAL A 81 -9.24 -3.66 -11.25
N GLY A 82 -9.06 -3.81 -9.95
CA GLY A 82 -7.75 -3.95 -9.31
C GLY A 82 -7.09 -2.64 -8.90
N ARG A 83 -6.07 -2.78 -8.07
CA ARG A 83 -5.41 -1.67 -7.36
C ARG A 83 -4.79 -0.61 -8.25
N ALA A 84 -4.22 -0.99 -9.37
CA ALA A 84 -3.63 -0.08 -10.34
C ALA A 84 -4.71 0.79 -11.01
N ALA A 85 -5.73 0.14 -11.57
CA ALA A 85 -6.78 0.81 -12.32
C ALA A 85 -7.64 1.74 -11.43
N ILE A 86 -7.96 1.33 -10.18
CA ILE A 86 -8.74 2.19 -9.27
C ILE A 86 -7.96 3.44 -8.85
N ARG A 87 -6.63 3.35 -8.66
CA ARG A 87 -5.81 4.53 -8.36
C ARG A 87 -5.71 5.47 -9.56
N ASN A 88 -5.55 4.93 -10.77
CA ASN A 88 -5.57 5.74 -11.99
C ASN A 88 -6.93 6.41 -12.20
N PHE A 89 -8.03 5.69 -11.92
CA PHE A 89 -9.36 6.27 -11.95
C PHE A 89 -9.48 7.45 -10.99
N LEU A 90 -9.10 7.28 -9.72
CA LEU A 90 -9.13 8.35 -8.72
C LEU A 90 -8.29 9.57 -9.15
N ALA A 91 -7.12 9.36 -9.77
CA ALA A 91 -6.28 10.44 -10.27
C ALA A 91 -6.93 11.23 -11.42
N ARG A 92 -7.73 10.56 -12.27
CA ARG A 92 -8.52 11.22 -13.33
C ARG A 92 -9.67 12.02 -12.76
N GLU A 93 -10.38 11.46 -11.77
CA GLU A 93 -11.52 12.11 -11.08
C GLU A 93 -11.09 13.29 -10.19
N ALA A 94 -9.85 13.32 -9.74
CA ALA A 94 -9.33 14.33 -8.84
C ALA A 94 -9.32 15.72 -9.48
N LYS A 95 -9.76 16.71 -8.71
CA LYS A 95 -9.86 18.12 -9.14
C LYS A 95 -8.55 18.88 -9.00
N TYR A 96 -7.75 18.56 -7.96
CA TYR A 96 -6.63 19.38 -7.55
C TYR A 96 -5.27 18.89 -8.07
N THR A 97 -4.26 19.77 -7.97
CA THR A 97 -2.91 19.55 -8.48
C THR A 97 -2.12 18.51 -7.69
N TRP A 98 -2.39 18.40 -6.39
CA TRP A 98 -1.74 17.43 -5.52
C TRP A 98 -2.69 16.33 -5.13
N LEU A 99 -2.22 15.09 -5.20
CA LEU A 99 -2.97 13.88 -4.92
C LEU A 99 -2.34 13.17 -3.72
N LEU A 100 -3.08 13.02 -2.62
CA LEU A 100 -2.66 12.22 -1.47
C LEU A 100 -3.41 10.89 -1.49
N PHE A 101 -2.70 9.80 -1.76
CA PHE A 101 -3.25 8.45 -1.72
C PHE A 101 -3.09 7.83 -0.34
N ILE A 102 -4.18 7.22 0.14
CA ILE A 102 -4.24 6.51 1.42
C ILE A 102 -5.01 5.20 1.21
N ASP A 103 -4.42 4.06 1.58
CA ASP A 103 -5.16 2.79 1.59
C ASP A 103 -6.26 2.82 2.65
N SER A 104 -7.46 2.32 2.33
CA SER A 104 -8.66 2.40 3.17
C SER A 104 -8.56 1.72 4.53
N ASN A 105 -7.57 0.85 4.73
CA ASN A 105 -7.31 0.13 5.98
C ASN A 105 -6.25 0.79 6.88
N MET A 106 -5.89 2.04 6.59
CA MET A 106 -4.98 2.84 7.41
C MET A 106 -5.74 3.70 8.43
N ASN A 107 -5.04 4.10 9.48
CA ASN A 107 -5.55 5.01 10.51
C ASN A 107 -4.68 6.25 10.61
N VAL A 108 -5.32 7.42 10.77
CA VAL A 108 -4.61 8.66 11.07
C VAL A 108 -4.20 8.66 12.54
N ILE A 109 -2.89 8.75 12.80
CA ILE A 109 -2.32 8.67 14.15
C ILE A 109 -1.70 9.99 14.63
N SER A 110 -1.57 10.98 13.75
CA SER A 110 -1.06 12.32 14.07
C SER A 110 -2.10 13.38 13.74
N HIS A 111 -2.33 14.30 14.68
CA HIS A 111 -3.19 15.46 14.45
C HIS A 111 -2.61 16.45 13.41
N GLN A 112 -1.33 16.36 13.10
CA GLN A 112 -0.64 17.21 12.12
C GLN A 112 -0.40 16.49 10.78
N TYR A 113 -1.02 15.34 10.55
CA TYR A 113 -0.74 14.50 9.41
C TYR A 113 -0.86 15.24 8.07
N LEU A 114 -1.98 15.94 7.81
CA LEU A 114 -2.15 16.73 6.60
C LEU A 114 -1.22 17.96 6.57
N ALA A 115 -1.11 18.66 7.70
CA ALA A 115 -0.27 19.86 7.80
C ALA A 115 1.22 19.55 7.49
N ASN A 116 1.70 18.36 7.86
CA ASN A 116 3.07 17.93 7.54
C ASN A 116 3.26 17.79 6.03
N TYR A 117 2.34 17.13 5.31
CA TYR A 117 2.43 17.05 3.84
C TYR A 117 2.33 18.40 3.14
N LEU A 118 1.49 19.32 3.63
CA LEU A 118 1.33 20.64 2.99
C LEU A 118 2.59 21.52 3.08
N LYS A 119 3.51 21.23 3.99
CA LYS A 119 4.80 21.93 4.13
C LYS A 119 5.85 21.43 3.15
N GLU A 120 5.70 20.20 2.64
CA GLU A 120 6.68 19.59 1.74
C GLU A 120 6.76 20.34 0.41
N LYS A 121 8.00 20.61 -0.06
CA LYS A 121 8.29 21.31 -1.30
C LYS A 121 9.45 20.72 -2.08
N GLU A 122 10.16 19.77 -1.50
CA GLU A 122 11.45 19.30 -2.02
C GLU A 122 11.28 18.25 -3.13
N SER A 123 10.12 17.59 -3.20
CA SER A 123 9.88 16.57 -4.21
C SER A 123 8.42 16.56 -4.68
N ASP A 124 8.24 16.16 -5.93
CA ASP A 124 6.93 16.00 -6.55
C ASP A 124 6.25 14.65 -6.20
N VAL A 125 7.00 13.73 -5.57
CA VAL A 125 6.52 12.45 -5.02
C VAL A 125 7.10 12.30 -3.63
N VAL A 126 6.22 12.20 -2.61
CA VAL A 126 6.64 12.08 -1.21
C VAL A 126 5.90 10.91 -0.56
N TYR A 127 6.64 10.05 0.13
CA TYR A 127 6.11 8.89 0.83
C TYR A 127 6.25 9.02 2.33
N GLY A 128 5.13 8.98 3.06
CA GLY A 128 5.10 9.14 4.53
C GLY A 128 5.36 7.86 5.32
N GLY A 129 5.16 6.71 4.70
CA GLY A 129 5.29 5.42 5.37
C GLY A 129 4.07 5.04 6.23
N TYR A 130 4.20 3.92 6.92
CA TYR A 130 3.24 3.47 7.93
C TYR A 130 3.97 2.85 9.11
N GLN A 131 3.27 2.76 10.24
CA GLN A 131 3.77 2.11 11.43
C GLN A 131 2.73 1.16 12.02
N ILE A 132 3.20 0.15 12.72
CA ILE A 132 2.37 -0.80 13.48
C ILE A 132 2.61 -0.61 14.98
N LYS A 133 1.57 -0.82 15.78
CA LYS A 133 1.70 -0.82 17.24
C LYS A 133 2.58 -1.99 17.70
N ARG A 134 3.50 -1.71 18.63
CA ARG A 134 4.44 -2.68 19.21
C ARG A 134 4.44 -2.65 20.74
N ASP A 135 3.35 -2.17 21.35
CA ASP A 135 3.16 -2.28 22.79
C ASP A 135 3.02 -3.74 23.25
N ALA A 136 3.14 -3.99 24.54
CA ALA A 136 3.14 -5.33 25.12
C ALA A 136 1.82 -6.08 24.85
N GLU A 137 0.69 -5.38 24.92
CA GLU A 137 -0.65 -5.94 24.68
C GLU A 137 -0.79 -6.40 23.22
N THR A 138 -0.46 -5.54 22.26
CA THR A 138 -0.50 -5.85 20.83
C THR A 138 0.43 -7.02 20.47
N ARG A 139 1.64 -7.04 21.04
CA ARG A 139 2.60 -8.15 20.82
C ARG A 139 2.04 -9.45 21.35
N GLU A 140 1.46 -9.48 22.54
CA GLU A 140 0.88 -10.69 23.12
C GLU A 140 -0.33 -11.19 22.31
N ARG A 141 -1.25 -10.28 21.95
CA ARG A 141 -2.43 -10.60 21.15
C ARG A 141 -2.08 -11.14 19.76
N LEU A 142 -1.04 -10.61 19.12
CA LEU A 142 -0.67 -10.91 17.73
C LEU A 142 0.59 -11.78 17.60
N LYS A 143 1.09 -12.35 18.68
CA LYS A 143 2.33 -13.15 18.69
C LYS A 143 2.34 -14.34 17.72
N TYR A 144 1.17 -14.84 17.35
CA TYR A 144 0.98 -15.94 16.39
C TYR A 144 0.37 -15.49 15.06
N ASN A 145 0.23 -14.18 14.85
CA ASN A 145 -0.25 -13.66 13.58
C ASN A 145 0.93 -13.48 12.62
N LEU A 146 0.96 -14.26 11.54
CA LEU A 146 2.04 -14.27 10.57
C LEU A 146 2.22 -12.90 9.88
N ARG A 147 1.12 -12.20 9.58
CA ARG A 147 1.18 -10.86 8.97
C ARG A 147 1.83 -9.86 9.91
N TYR A 148 1.44 -9.86 11.19
CA TYR A 148 2.05 -9.00 12.21
C TYR A 148 3.54 -9.26 12.39
N ILE A 149 3.94 -10.54 12.48
CA ILE A 149 5.35 -10.94 12.61
C ILE A 149 6.13 -10.50 11.36
N PHE A 150 5.58 -10.68 10.17
CA PHE A 150 6.21 -10.26 8.92
C PHE A 150 6.39 -8.74 8.85
N GLU A 151 5.34 -7.95 9.11
CA GLU A 151 5.41 -6.49 9.12
C GLU A 151 6.37 -5.97 10.20
N SER A 152 6.40 -6.62 11.38
CA SER A 152 7.31 -6.24 12.46
C SER A 152 8.79 -6.43 12.11
N ALA A 153 9.09 -7.38 11.24
CA ALA A 153 10.46 -7.65 10.77
C ALA A 153 10.83 -6.83 9.52
N GLY A 154 9.85 -6.19 8.88
CA GLY A 154 10.05 -5.45 7.64
C GLY A 154 10.72 -4.08 7.85
N THR A 155 11.38 -3.58 6.79
CA THR A 155 12.03 -2.26 6.74
C THR A 155 11.03 -1.10 6.79
N GLN A 156 9.77 -1.34 6.44
CA GLN A 156 8.70 -0.33 6.45
C GLN A 156 8.45 0.28 7.83
N ASN A 157 8.79 -0.46 8.90
CA ASN A 157 8.79 0.07 10.26
C ASN A 157 10.10 0.77 10.65
N GLY A 158 11.04 0.87 9.71
CA GLY A 158 12.22 1.70 9.84
C GLY A 158 11.87 3.18 9.76
N ASN A 159 12.78 4.03 10.24
CA ASN A 159 12.62 5.47 10.07
C ASN A 159 12.74 5.86 8.58
N HIS A 160 12.29 7.06 8.24
CA HIS A 160 12.31 7.56 6.87
C HIS A 160 13.71 7.61 6.25
N LEU A 161 14.79 7.80 7.05
CA LEU A 161 16.17 7.80 6.59
C LEU A 161 16.61 6.41 6.07
N GLN A 162 16.18 5.34 6.76
CA GLN A 162 16.45 3.97 6.29
C GLN A 162 15.73 3.68 4.97
N ARG A 163 14.47 4.10 4.84
CA ARG A 163 13.72 3.97 3.58
C ARG A 163 14.31 4.82 2.46
N GLN A 164 14.83 6.01 2.77
CA GLN A 164 15.47 6.90 1.80
C GLN A 164 16.75 6.29 1.19
N ALA A 165 17.39 5.33 1.84
CA ALA A 165 18.55 4.64 1.28
C ALA A 165 18.20 3.83 0.00
N ASN A 166 16.94 3.37 -0.13
CA ASN A 166 16.44 2.67 -1.31
C ASN A 166 15.05 3.20 -1.71
N PRO A 167 14.94 4.48 -2.12
CA PRO A 167 13.68 5.20 -2.16
C PRO A 167 12.63 4.59 -3.09
N TYR A 168 13.05 3.92 -4.15
CA TYR A 168 12.13 3.28 -5.10
C TYR A 168 11.73 1.86 -4.69
N ALA A 169 12.61 1.13 -4.01
CA ALA A 169 12.34 -0.24 -3.57
C ALA A 169 11.54 -0.29 -2.26
N ASP A 170 11.70 0.74 -1.41
CA ASP A 170 10.99 0.87 -0.12
C ASP A 170 9.75 1.79 -0.23
N PHE A 171 9.32 2.11 -1.45
CA PHE A 171 8.06 2.82 -1.71
C PHE A 171 6.87 1.87 -1.68
N HIS A 172 5.76 2.33 -1.09
CA HIS A 172 4.45 1.66 -1.12
C HIS A 172 3.32 2.66 -1.36
N THR A 173 2.24 2.20 -1.97
CA THR A 173 1.08 3.03 -2.31
C THR A 173 0.12 3.32 -1.15
N SER A 174 0.46 2.90 0.07
CA SER A 174 -0.43 3.01 1.23
C SER A 174 -0.54 4.42 1.82
N ASN A 175 0.44 5.31 1.57
CA ASN A 175 0.52 6.66 2.15
C ASN A 175 1.50 7.53 1.37
N PHE A 176 1.10 8.11 0.26
CA PHE A 176 1.98 8.98 -0.52
C PHE A 176 1.25 10.16 -1.16
N ILE A 177 1.96 11.26 -1.34
CA ILE A 177 1.48 12.43 -2.07
C ILE A 177 2.28 12.57 -3.38
N VAL A 178 1.59 12.96 -4.45
CA VAL A 178 2.18 13.12 -5.78
C VAL A 178 1.50 14.25 -6.56
N LYS A 179 2.24 14.94 -7.42
CA LYS A 179 1.63 15.85 -8.40
C LYS A 179 0.78 15.06 -9.40
N ARG A 180 -0.45 15.51 -9.63
CA ARG A 180 -1.39 14.90 -10.58
C ARG A 180 -0.79 14.74 -11.97
N SER A 181 -0.03 15.73 -12.45
CA SER A 181 0.64 15.69 -13.75
C SER A 181 1.63 14.52 -13.89
N ILE A 182 2.35 14.18 -12.81
CA ILE A 182 3.26 13.02 -12.81
C ILE A 182 2.47 11.71 -12.93
N LEU A 183 1.44 11.53 -12.12
CA LEU A 183 0.67 10.29 -12.14
C LEU A 183 -0.11 10.12 -13.45
N LEU A 184 -0.63 11.19 -14.04
CA LEU A 184 -1.29 11.10 -15.33
C LEU A 184 -0.31 10.80 -16.49
N LYS A 185 0.94 11.29 -16.40
CA LYS A 185 1.99 11.00 -17.38
C LYS A 185 2.61 9.61 -17.18
N HIS A 186 2.71 9.15 -15.94
CA HIS A 186 3.29 7.87 -15.54
C HIS A 186 2.27 7.09 -14.70
N PRO A 187 1.16 6.60 -15.29
CA PRO A 187 0.12 5.89 -14.55
C PRO A 187 0.63 4.54 -14.02
N PHE A 188 -0.09 3.99 -13.05
CA PHE A 188 0.08 2.59 -12.67
C PHE A 188 -0.24 1.69 -13.86
N ASP A 189 0.49 0.59 -14.00
CA ASP A 189 0.24 -0.38 -15.06
C ASP A 189 -1.02 -1.20 -14.76
N GLU A 190 -2.10 -0.95 -15.50
CA GLU A 190 -3.41 -1.58 -15.27
C GLU A 190 -3.43 -3.08 -15.63
N ARG A 191 -2.35 -3.63 -16.23
CA ARG A 191 -2.19 -5.08 -16.39
C ARG A 191 -2.06 -5.80 -15.03
N PHE A 192 -1.69 -5.07 -13.96
CA PHE A 192 -1.71 -5.54 -12.57
C PHE A 192 -3.14 -5.51 -12.02
N SER A 193 -3.98 -6.41 -12.50
CA SER A 193 -5.38 -6.57 -12.04
C SER A 193 -5.47 -7.37 -10.73
N HIS A 194 -4.44 -8.15 -10.39
CA HIS A 194 -4.34 -8.94 -9.16
C HIS A 194 -3.47 -8.26 -8.11
N TYR A 195 -3.47 -8.84 -6.90
CA TYR A 195 -2.75 -8.29 -5.76
C TYR A 195 -1.22 -8.35 -5.93
N GLY A 196 -0.56 -7.20 -5.69
CA GLY A 196 0.88 -7.08 -5.42
C GLY A 196 1.74 -6.66 -6.60
N TYR A 197 2.84 -5.99 -6.26
CA TYR A 197 3.91 -5.51 -7.14
C TYR A 197 3.55 -4.36 -8.09
N GLU A 198 2.32 -3.85 -8.09
CA GLU A 198 1.95 -2.64 -8.83
C GLU A 198 2.73 -1.41 -8.36
N ASP A 199 2.97 -1.34 -7.05
CA ASP A 199 3.75 -0.29 -6.39
C ASP A 199 5.25 -0.39 -6.72
N VAL A 200 5.79 -1.60 -6.71
CA VAL A 200 7.19 -1.88 -7.06
C VAL A 200 7.47 -1.49 -8.52
N LEU A 201 6.59 -1.88 -9.45
CA LEU A 201 6.76 -1.51 -10.86
C LEU A 201 6.62 0.00 -11.05
N TRP A 202 5.69 0.65 -10.35
CA TRP A 202 5.55 2.09 -10.42
C TRP A 202 6.77 2.82 -9.87
N GLY A 203 7.33 2.38 -8.74
CA GLY A 203 8.60 2.89 -8.20
C GLY A 203 9.76 2.74 -9.20
N LYS A 204 9.86 1.58 -9.88
CA LYS A 204 10.81 1.37 -10.96
C LYS A 204 10.60 2.36 -12.11
N ASN A 205 9.37 2.56 -12.55
CA ASN A 205 9.03 3.51 -13.62
C ASN A 205 9.45 4.94 -13.26
N LEU A 206 9.20 5.39 -12.02
CA LEU A 206 9.67 6.69 -11.55
C LEU A 206 11.20 6.79 -11.58
N LYS A 207 11.92 5.75 -11.16
CA LYS A 207 13.38 5.70 -11.24
C LYS A 207 13.90 5.81 -12.66
N ASP A 208 13.32 5.04 -13.58
CA ASP A 208 13.73 5.00 -14.98
C ASP A 208 13.47 6.37 -15.69
N ASN A 209 12.49 7.14 -15.18
CA ASN A 209 12.19 8.50 -15.62
C ASN A 209 12.85 9.61 -14.78
N HIS A 210 13.79 9.27 -13.91
CA HIS A 210 14.53 10.22 -13.06
C HIS A 210 13.64 11.10 -12.15
N ILE A 211 12.49 10.58 -11.73
CA ILE A 211 11.57 11.26 -10.81
C ILE A 211 11.90 10.82 -9.38
N PRO A 212 12.42 11.71 -8.52
CA PRO A 212 12.82 11.33 -7.18
C PRO A 212 11.61 11.07 -6.27
N ILE A 213 11.75 10.10 -5.36
CA ILE A 213 10.83 9.87 -4.24
C ILE A 213 11.50 10.34 -2.96
N LEU A 214 10.88 11.27 -2.26
CA LEU A 214 11.31 11.72 -0.93
C LEU A 214 10.54 10.91 0.14
N HIS A 215 11.28 10.31 1.08
CA HIS A 215 10.70 9.65 2.22
C HIS A 215 10.72 10.56 3.44
N VAL A 216 9.56 10.76 4.06
CA VAL A 216 9.39 11.63 5.24
C VAL A 216 8.86 10.86 6.43
N ASP A 217 9.02 11.42 7.62
CA ASP A 217 8.44 10.88 8.85
C ASP A 217 7.01 11.40 9.06
N ASN A 218 6.08 10.85 8.27
CA ASN A 218 4.65 11.17 8.36
C ASN A 218 3.77 9.91 8.25
N PRO A 219 3.96 8.93 9.15
CA PRO A 219 3.34 7.63 9.01
C PRO A 219 1.85 7.64 9.33
N LEU A 220 1.13 6.72 8.68
CA LEU A 220 -0.19 6.25 9.10
C LEU A 220 -0.07 5.01 9.98
N GLY A 221 -1.08 4.74 10.80
CA GLY A 221 -1.19 3.51 11.58
C GLY A 221 -1.74 2.37 10.73
N TYR A 222 -1.14 1.18 10.85
CA TYR A 222 -1.67 -0.05 10.29
C TYR A 222 -2.00 -1.03 11.41
N GLU A 223 -3.29 -1.39 11.54
CA GLU A 223 -3.79 -2.23 12.64
C GLU A 223 -4.59 -3.45 12.17
N HIS A 224 -4.89 -3.58 10.86
CA HIS A 224 -5.69 -4.66 10.28
C HIS A 224 -4.85 -5.88 9.93
N PHE A 225 -4.62 -6.76 10.89
CA PHE A 225 -3.86 -8.00 10.70
C PHE A 225 -4.83 -9.16 10.38
N ILE A 226 -4.98 -9.48 9.11
CA ILE A 226 -5.78 -10.60 8.63
C ILE A 226 -5.24 -11.94 9.16
N GLY A 227 -6.09 -12.96 9.21
CA GLY A 227 -5.71 -14.30 9.65
C GLY A 227 -4.61 -14.93 8.77
N ASN A 228 -3.84 -15.86 9.36
CA ASN A 228 -2.67 -16.46 8.71
C ASN A 228 -3.00 -17.13 7.37
N MET A 229 -4.13 -17.83 7.28
CA MET A 229 -4.54 -18.49 6.02
C MET A 229 -4.83 -17.44 4.93
N SER A 230 -5.60 -16.40 5.25
CA SER A 230 -5.89 -15.31 4.30
C SER A 230 -4.62 -14.58 3.87
N PHE A 231 -3.65 -14.42 4.78
CA PHE A 231 -2.37 -13.82 4.44
C PHE A 231 -1.55 -14.71 3.49
N LEU A 232 -1.56 -16.02 3.69
CA LEU A 232 -0.90 -16.95 2.77
C LEU A 232 -1.54 -16.91 1.37
N TYR A 233 -2.87 -16.91 1.27
CA TYR A 233 -3.56 -16.80 -0.02
C TYR A 233 -3.21 -15.51 -0.77
N LYS A 234 -3.20 -14.37 -0.06
CA LYS A 234 -2.76 -13.09 -0.66
C LYS A 234 -1.29 -13.13 -1.07
N THR A 235 -0.44 -13.83 -0.31
CA THR A 235 0.97 -14.03 -0.67
C THR A 235 1.10 -14.87 -1.93
N GLU A 236 0.37 -15.96 -2.03
CA GLU A 236 0.36 -16.80 -3.23
C GLU A 236 -0.13 -16.05 -4.46
N GLU A 237 -1.18 -15.22 -4.30
CA GLU A 237 -1.67 -14.34 -5.36
C GLU A 237 -0.57 -13.37 -5.81
N SER A 238 0.07 -12.68 -4.87
CA SER A 238 1.16 -11.75 -5.21
C SER A 238 2.36 -12.45 -5.87
N LEU A 239 2.65 -13.70 -5.51
CA LEU A 239 3.72 -14.47 -6.15
C LEU A 239 3.36 -14.91 -7.58
N ARG A 240 2.08 -15.17 -7.87
CA ARG A 240 1.60 -15.39 -9.25
C ARG A 240 1.76 -14.12 -10.08
N THR A 241 1.39 -12.96 -9.52
CA THR A 241 1.63 -11.65 -10.16
C THR A 241 3.12 -11.43 -10.40
N LEU A 242 3.98 -11.69 -9.40
CA LEU A 242 5.43 -11.59 -9.56
C LEU A 242 5.96 -12.50 -10.68
N TYR A 243 5.46 -13.72 -10.78
CA TYR A 243 5.86 -14.66 -11.81
C TYR A 243 5.42 -14.18 -13.21
N GLN A 244 4.20 -13.68 -13.34
CA GLN A 244 3.67 -13.12 -14.58
C GLN A 244 4.54 -11.96 -15.11
N PHE A 245 4.93 -11.05 -14.21
CA PHE A 245 5.70 -9.84 -14.54
C PHE A 245 7.20 -9.95 -14.18
N ARG A 246 7.75 -11.18 -14.13
CA ARG A 246 9.13 -11.43 -13.68
C ARG A 246 10.20 -10.72 -14.49
N ASN A 247 9.95 -10.49 -15.79
CA ASN A 247 10.90 -9.81 -16.68
C ASN A 247 10.97 -8.31 -16.34
N GLU A 248 9.82 -7.67 -16.11
CA GLU A 248 9.70 -6.26 -15.76
C GLU A 248 10.23 -5.98 -14.35
N LEU A 249 10.08 -6.95 -13.44
CA LEU A 249 10.46 -6.85 -12.02
C LEU A 249 11.85 -7.41 -11.70
N GLN A 250 12.63 -7.78 -12.73
CA GLN A 250 14.01 -8.24 -12.52
C GLN A 250 14.88 -7.18 -11.83
N GLY A 251 15.62 -7.59 -10.79
CA GLY A 251 16.43 -6.69 -9.95
C GLY A 251 15.64 -5.91 -8.88
N TYR A 252 14.31 -6.06 -8.85
CA TYR A 252 13.44 -5.44 -7.85
C TYR A 252 12.76 -6.45 -6.90
N SER A 253 13.06 -7.74 -7.06
CA SER A 253 12.54 -8.80 -6.20
C SER A 253 13.62 -9.79 -5.76
N LYS A 254 13.87 -9.87 -4.46
CA LYS A 254 14.79 -10.86 -3.87
C LYS A 254 14.38 -12.31 -4.21
N ILE A 255 13.09 -12.58 -4.41
CA ILE A 255 12.61 -13.92 -4.78
C ILE A 255 13.10 -14.29 -6.18
N ILE A 256 13.02 -13.38 -7.14
CA ILE A 256 13.55 -13.58 -8.50
C ILE A 256 15.07 -13.80 -8.44
N ASP A 257 15.79 -12.98 -7.66
CA ASP A 257 17.23 -13.07 -7.53
C ASP A 257 17.68 -14.44 -6.92
N TYR A 258 16.97 -14.92 -5.89
CA TYR A 258 17.23 -16.24 -5.30
C TYR A 258 16.89 -17.37 -6.27
N ALA A 259 15.79 -17.27 -7.01
CA ALA A 259 15.42 -18.24 -8.05
C ALA A 259 16.51 -18.34 -9.13
N HIS A 260 17.04 -17.20 -9.60
CA HIS A 260 18.17 -17.18 -10.54
C HIS A 260 19.45 -17.78 -9.96
N LYS A 261 19.76 -17.54 -8.68
CA LYS A 261 20.91 -18.18 -8.01
C LYS A 261 20.75 -19.71 -7.95
N LEU A 262 19.55 -20.20 -7.64
CA LEU A 262 19.27 -21.64 -7.61
C LEU A 262 19.36 -22.26 -9.01
N LYS A 263 18.92 -21.55 -10.08
CA LYS A 263 19.14 -22.00 -11.47
C LYS A 263 20.62 -22.14 -11.78
N ARG A 264 21.45 -21.17 -11.39
CA ARG A 264 22.90 -21.19 -11.61
C ARG A 264 23.62 -22.32 -10.87
N TRP A 265 23.10 -22.71 -9.69
CA TRP A 265 23.66 -23.80 -8.87
C TRP A 265 23.04 -25.17 -9.20
N HIS A 266 22.20 -25.29 -10.23
CA HIS A 266 21.47 -26.49 -10.62
C HIS A 266 20.56 -27.05 -9.52
N LEU A 267 20.20 -26.25 -8.52
CA LEU A 267 19.29 -26.61 -7.42
C LEU A 267 17.82 -26.28 -7.74
N TYR A 268 17.54 -25.66 -8.85
CA TYR A 268 16.18 -25.23 -9.23
C TYR A 268 15.23 -26.42 -9.44
N PRO A 269 15.58 -27.46 -10.25
CA PRO A 269 14.71 -28.61 -10.47
C PRO A 269 14.36 -29.37 -9.18
N PRO A 270 15.33 -29.70 -8.28
CA PRO A 270 14.97 -30.30 -6.99
C PRO A 270 13.96 -29.49 -6.20
N CYS A 271 14.06 -28.16 -6.17
CA CYS A 271 13.13 -27.28 -5.46
C CYS A 271 11.71 -27.35 -6.04
N GLN A 272 11.55 -27.49 -7.37
CA GLN A 272 10.25 -27.67 -7.99
C GLN A 272 9.52 -28.95 -7.53
N TYR A 273 10.26 -30.05 -7.35
CA TYR A 273 9.72 -31.32 -6.89
C TYR A 273 9.48 -31.33 -5.37
N LEU A 274 10.24 -30.56 -4.59
CA LEU A 274 10.09 -30.46 -3.14
C LEU A 274 8.80 -29.73 -2.73
N PHE A 275 8.33 -28.76 -3.50
CA PHE A 275 7.18 -27.95 -3.11
C PHE A 275 5.89 -28.77 -2.83
N PRO A 276 5.44 -29.69 -3.71
CA PRO A 276 4.24 -30.50 -3.45
C PRO A 276 4.34 -31.33 -2.16
N LEU A 277 5.54 -31.80 -1.83
CA LEU A 277 5.80 -32.60 -0.62
C LEU A 277 5.80 -31.75 0.66
N LEU A 278 6.37 -30.53 0.57
CA LEU A 278 6.57 -29.67 1.74
C LEU A 278 5.47 -28.64 1.95
N SER A 279 4.63 -28.37 0.94
CA SER A 279 3.63 -27.29 0.98
C SER A 279 2.63 -27.45 2.13
N LEU A 280 2.07 -28.65 2.31
CA LEU A 280 1.09 -28.91 3.39
C LEU A 280 1.69 -28.76 4.79
N PRO A 281 2.81 -29.43 5.13
CA PRO A 281 3.41 -29.28 6.47
C PRO A 281 3.89 -27.83 6.73
N ILE A 282 4.40 -27.12 5.72
CA ILE A 282 4.80 -25.73 5.90
C ILE A 282 3.55 -24.84 6.12
N LYS A 283 2.48 -25.01 5.32
CA LYS A 283 1.21 -24.28 5.52
C LYS A 283 0.65 -24.52 6.92
N ALA A 284 0.58 -25.78 7.37
CA ALA A 284 0.11 -26.11 8.71
C ALA A 284 0.93 -25.39 9.81
N ARG A 285 2.25 -25.34 9.65
CA ARG A 285 3.14 -24.60 10.56
C ARG A 285 2.88 -23.11 10.56
N LEU A 286 2.74 -22.51 9.37
CA LEU A 286 2.56 -21.06 9.20
C LEU A 286 1.16 -20.60 9.66
N THR A 287 0.15 -21.45 9.58
CA THR A 287 -1.22 -21.14 10.03
C THR A 287 -1.50 -21.54 11.48
N GLY A 288 -0.59 -22.30 12.11
CA GLY A 288 -0.69 -22.76 13.51
C GLY A 288 -0.14 -21.73 14.51
N ASN A 289 0.14 -22.25 15.71
CA ASN A 289 0.53 -21.43 16.88
C ASN A 289 2.02 -21.04 16.93
N LYS A 290 2.81 -21.32 15.89
CA LYS A 290 4.24 -20.96 15.84
C LYS A 290 4.67 -20.61 14.41
N PRO A 291 4.07 -19.59 13.79
CA PRO A 291 4.51 -19.14 12.48
C PRO A 291 5.96 -18.61 12.55
N SER A 292 6.71 -18.81 11.47
CA SER A 292 8.12 -18.43 11.40
C SER A 292 8.40 -17.70 10.10
N ILE A 293 9.04 -16.54 10.17
CA ILE A 293 9.47 -15.77 8.99
C ILE A 293 10.42 -16.57 8.11
N PHE A 294 11.32 -17.35 8.71
CA PHE A 294 12.24 -18.22 7.95
C PHE A 294 11.45 -19.23 7.10
N MET A 295 10.51 -19.96 7.71
CA MET A 295 9.65 -20.90 6.99
C MET A 295 8.76 -20.21 5.95
N PHE A 296 8.27 -19.01 6.25
CA PHE A 296 7.49 -18.20 5.31
C PHE A 296 8.31 -17.79 4.08
N ASN A 297 9.57 -17.40 4.27
CA ASN A 297 10.47 -17.07 3.15
C ASN A 297 10.81 -18.30 2.30
N ILE A 298 11.04 -19.45 2.93
CA ILE A 298 11.21 -20.74 2.20
C ILE A 298 9.94 -21.06 1.40
N TYR A 299 8.75 -20.93 2.02
CA TYR A 299 7.47 -21.18 1.36
C TYR A 299 7.30 -20.30 0.12
N LYS A 300 7.53 -18.99 0.25
CA LYS A 300 7.44 -18.05 -0.88
C LYS A 300 8.36 -18.44 -2.04
N LEU A 301 9.61 -18.78 -1.75
CA LEU A 301 10.58 -19.15 -2.76
C LEU A 301 10.20 -20.45 -3.46
N LEU A 302 9.84 -21.49 -2.71
CA LEU A 302 9.44 -22.78 -3.28
C LEU A 302 8.14 -22.66 -4.08
N TYR A 303 7.16 -21.88 -3.61
CA TYR A 303 5.93 -21.60 -4.35
C TYR A 303 6.22 -20.90 -5.67
N TYR A 304 7.03 -19.84 -5.65
CA TYR A 304 7.44 -19.12 -6.85
C TYR A 304 8.15 -20.02 -7.87
N ILE A 305 9.09 -20.85 -7.41
CA ILE A 305 9.79 -21.82 -8.26
C ILE A 305 8.82 -22.86 -8.85
N HIS A 306 7.82 -23.28 -8.09
CA HIS A 306 6.82 -24.23 -8.54
C HIS A 306 5.91 -23.68 -9.66
N LEU A 307 5.71 -22.36 -9.73
CA LEU A 307 4.94 -21.72 -10.82
C LEU A 307 5.58 -21.85 -12.20
N ASP A 308 6.89 -22.15 -12.27
CA ASP A 308 7.66 -22.35 -13.51
C ASP A 308 7.50 -23.80 -14.06
N ARG A 309 6.59 -24.62 -13.47
CA ARG A 309 6.32 -25.99 -13.86
C ARG A 309 5.14 -26.08 -14.83
#